data_d5f7c56194181c8a47e4510e6b03b786
#
_entry.id   d5f7c56194181c8a47e4510e6b03b786
#
_cell.length_a   1.000
_cell.length_b   1.000
_cell.length_c   1.000
_cell.angle_alpha   90.00
_cell.angle_beta   90.00
_cell.angle_gamma   90.00
#
_symmetry.space_group_name_H-M   'P 1'
#
loop_
_entity.id
_entity.type
_entity.pdbx_description
1 polymer ?
#
loop_
_entity_poly.entity_id
_entity_poly.type
_entity_poly.pdbx_seq_one_letter_code
_entity_poly.pdbx_strand_id
1 'polypeptide(L)'
;MARVEEKGGLLVRVAQRWAKWKYGREITITPVIAHSRANMIGWGALEWCHEHGHRVDERLKDLAATKVATRVGCRFCIDIASALSREAGVTERQLRDFHQFRASPEFSAEEKVVMEYAEELTTEPVQVPDELFARLREHFDEAQVVELTAAIAIENFRSRFNRALDIAPSGFSEGLYCPVPDAVAAATADAQPEVRTTA
;
A
#
# COMPACT_ATOMS: atom_id res chain seq x y z
N MET A 1 -5.12 -15.20 9.57
CA MET A 1 -3.76 -15.46 10.14
C MET A 1 -2.79 -15.57 8.98
N ALA A 2 -1.55 -15.10 9.14
CA ALA A 2 -0.54 -15.28 8.10
C ALA A 2 -0.35 -16.78 7.78
N ARG A 3 -0.04 -17.09 6.51
CA ARG A 3 0.22 -18.48 6.07
C ARG A 3 1.55 -19.05 6.57
N VAL A 4 2.40 -18.17 7.12
CA VAL A 4 3.71 -18.52 7.70
C VAL A 4 3.66 -18.13 9.18
N GLU A 5 4.21 -19.00 10.03
CA GLU A 5 4.30 -18.75 11.47
C GLU A 5 5.13 -17.49 11.76
N GLU A 6 4.78 -16.79 12.83
CA GLU A 6 5.52 -15.62 13.27
C GLU A 6 6.85 -16.03 13.92
N LYS A 7 7.93 -15.44 13.47
CA LYS A 7 9.26 -15.67 14.03
C LYS A 7 9.52 -14.73 15.19
N GLY A 8 9.85 -15.29 16.35
CA GLY A 8 10.37 -14.53 17.48
C GLY A 8 11.88 -14.25 17.37
N GLY A 9 12.41 -13.51 18.33
CA GLY A 9 13.84 -13.27 18.49
C GLY A 9 14.20 -11.83 18.77
N LEU A 10 15.49 -11.58 19.06
CA LEU A 10 15.96 -10.25 19.45
C LEU A 10 15.77 -9.22 18.32
N LEU A 11 16.09 -9.61 17.08
CA LEU A 11 15.97 -8.73 15.90
C LEU A 11 14.52 -8.28 15.66
N VAL A 12 13.57 -9.20 15.79
CA VAL A 12 12.14 -8.90 15.67
C VAL A 12 11.69 -7.95 16.78
N ARG A 13 12.11 -8.21 18.03
CA ARG A 13 11.76 -7.31 19.15
C ARG A 13 12.31 -5.91 18.97
N VAL A 14 13.55 -5.78 18.48
CA VAL A 14 14.15 -4.46 18.19
C VAL A 14 13.40 -3.76 17.07
N ALA A 15 13.10 -4.45 15.97
CA ALA A 15 12.36 -3.90 14.84
C ALA A 15 10.93 -3.49 15.24
N GLN A 16 10.22 -4.32 16.02
CA GLN A 16 8.87 -3.99 16.51
C GLN A 16 8.89 -2.81 17.50
N ARG A 17 9.92 -2.72 18.36
CA ARG A 17 10.08 -1.58 19.25
C ARG A 17 10.31 -0.27 18.48
N TRP A 18 11.12 -0.33 17.41
CA TRP A 18 11.34 0.80 16.52
C TRP A 18 10.05 1.16 15.77
N ALA A 19 9.33 0.18 15.23
CA ALA A 19 8.07 0.40 14.56
C ALA A 19 7.03 1.04 15.49
N LYS A 20 6.95 0.57 16.73
CA LYS A 20 6.06 1.13 17.75
C LYS A 20 6.43 2.57 18.12
N TRP A 21 7.73 2.88 18.15
CA TRP A 21 8.19 4.26 18.37
C TRP A 21 7.87 5.16 17.18
N LYS A 22 8.11 4.69 15.93
CA LYS A 22 7.93 5.50 14.71
C LYS A 22 6.46 5.63 14.31
N TYR A 23 5.68 4.55 14.39
CA TYR A 23 4.32 4.45 13.85
C TYR A 23 3.24 4.29 14.94
N GLY A 24 3.60 4.29 16.21
CA GLY A 24 2.67 4.11 17.32
C GLY A 24 2.17 2.67 17.53
N ARG A 25 2.53 1.72 16.66
CA ARG A 25 2.08 0.31 16.73
C ARG A 25 3.08 -0.66 16.13
N GLU A 26 2.88 -1.93 16.41
CA GLU A 26 3.66 -3.02 15.83
C GLU A 26 3.19 -3.30 14.40
N ILE A 27 4.11 -3.78 13.54
CA ILE A 27 3.83 -4.06 12.14
C ILE A 27 3.80 -5.58 11.93
N THR A 28 2.66 -6.10 11.49
CA THR A 28 2.39 -7.55 11.39
C THR A 28 3.30 -8.31 10.42
N ILE A 29 3.88 -7.64 9.41
CA ILE A 29 4.84 -8.27 8.50
C ILE A 29 6.20 -8.57 9.15
N THR A 30 6.61 -7.80 10.17
CA THR A 30 7.97 -7.88 10.74
C THR A 30 8.36 -9.30 11.20
N PRO A 31 7.54 -10.02 11.98
CA PRO A 31 7.87 -11.37 12.40
C PRO A 31 7.88 -12.39 11.24
N VAL A 32 7.17 -12.13 10.16
CA VAL A 32 7.11 -13.01 8.99
C VAL A 32 8.35 -12.83 8.11
N ILE A 33 8.73 -11.60 7.75
CA ILE A 33 9.91 -11.34 6.91
C ILE A 33 11.22 -11.70 7.61
N ALA A 34 11.24 -11.75 8.93
CA ALA A 34 12.40 -12.13 9.74
C ALA A 34 12.86 -13.60 9.53
N HIS A 35 12.04 -14.44 8.86
CA HIS A 35 12.49 -15.77 8.43
C HIS A 35 13.66 -15.69 7.44
N SER A 36 13.73 -14.64 6.63
CA SER A 36 14.84 -14.39 5.70
C SER A 36 15.56 -13.09 6.06
N ARG A 37 16.74 -13.20 6.69
CA ARG A 37 17.55 -12.04 7.06
C ARG A 37 17.91 -11.17 5.85
N ALA A 38 18.24 -11.80 4.72
CA ALA A 38 18.56 -11.08 3.49
C ALA A 38 17.36 -10.27 2.98
N ASN A 39 16.17 -10.87 2.95
CA ASN A 39 14.95 -10.17 2.54
C ASN A 39 14.57 -9.05 3.52
N MET A 40 14.76 -9.25 4.83
CA MET A 40 14.52 -8.20 5.82
C MET A 40 15.45 -7.00 5.63
N ILE A 41 16.73 -7.23 5.30
CA ILE A 41 17.68 -6.15 5.00
C ILE A 41 17.31 -5.47 3.68
N GLY A 42 17.04 -6.24 2.63
CA GLY A 42 16.64 -5.71 1.33
C GLY A 42 15.35 -4.89 1.41
N TRP A 43 14.36 -5.36 2.17
CA TRP A 43 13.14 -4.61 2.43
C TRP A 43 13.44 -3.29 3.13
N GLY A 44 14.22 -3.32 4.22
CA GLY A 44 14.62 -2.10 4.93
C GLY A 44 15.37 -1.10 4.05
N ALA A 45 16.19 -1.57 3.11
CA ALA A 45 16.86 -0.70 2.14
C ALA A 45 15.86 -0.06 1.16
N LEU A 46 14.87 -0.82 0.66
CA LEU A 46 13.80 -0.28 -0.19
C LEU A 46 12.95 0.75 0.54
N GLU A 47 12.59 0.49 1.81
CA GLU A 47 11.87 1.45 2.64
C GLU A 47 12.68 2.73 2.81
N TRP A 48 13.97 2.60 3.11
CA TRP A 48 14.85 3.75 3.26
C TRP A 48 14.93 4.58 1.96
N CYS A 49 15.09 3.94 0.80
CA CYS A 49 15.09 4.63 -0.49
C CYS A 49 13.76 5.35 -0.74
N HIS A 50 12.64 4.71 -0.44
CA HIS A 50 11.31 5.28 -0.62
C HIS A 50 11.10 6.50 0.29
N GLU A 51 11.47 6.40 1.57
CA GLU A 51 11.36 7.49 2.55
C GLU A 51 12.27 8.69 2.26
N HIS A 52 13.39 8.49 1.54
CA HIS A 52 14.36 9.56 1.22
C HIS A 52 14.25 10.09 -0.22
N GLY A 53 13.30 9.60 -1.00
CA GLY A 53 12.91 10.17 -2.27
C GLY A 53 11.97 11.36 -2.04
N HIS A 54 12.37 12.58 -2.38
CA HIS A 54 11.62 13.81 -2.10
C HIS A 54 11.39 14.67 -3.35
N ARG A 55 11.47 14.09 -4.55
CA ARG A 55 11.21 14.82 -5.81
C ARG A 55 9.73 14.85 -6.16
N VAL A 56 8.98 13.82 -5.74
CA VAL A 56 7.53 13.73 -5.89
C VAL A 56 6.89 13.98 -4.53
N ASP A 57 5.81 14.75 -4.52
CA ASP A 57 5.03 15.02 -3.32
C ASP A 57 4.56 13.70 -2.67
N GLU A 58 4.69 13.62 -1.35
CA GLU A 58 4.30 12.42 -0.56
C GLU A 58 2.84 12.05 -0.81
N ARG A 59 1.96 13.03 -0.91
CA ARG A 59 0.54 12.82 -1.20
C ARG A 59 0.31 12.07 -2.52
N LEU A 60 1.08 12.38 -3.56
CA LEU A 60 0.99 11.71 -4.86
C LEU A 60 1.52 10.27 -4.78
N LYS A 61 2.61 10.07 -4.05
CA LYS A 61 3.16 8.72 -3.79
C LYS A 61 2.19 7.86 -2.99
N ASP A 62 1.53 8.43 -1.98
CA ASP A 62 0.55 7.73 -1.15
C ASP A 62 -0.74 7.40 -1.92
N LEU A 63 -1.22 8.29 -2.78
CA LEU A 63 -2.33 8.00 -3.70
C LEU A 63 -1.98 6.86 -4.66
N ALA A 64 -0.77 6.87 -5.24
CA ALA A 64 -0.29 5.80 -6.09
C ALA A 64 -0.17 4.47 -5.32
N ALA A 65 0.41 4.47 -4.12
CA ALA A 65 0.54 3.30 -3.27
C ALA A 65 -0.83 2.72 -2.88
N THR A 66 -1.77 3.57 -2.47
CA THR A 66 -3.15 3.16 -2.17
C THR A 66 -3.81 2.53 -3.40
N LYS A 67 -3.54 3.08 -4.60
CA LYS A 67 -4.08 2.54 -5.85
C LYS A 67 -3.53 1.15 -6.18
N VAL A 68 -2.22 0.95 -6.03
CA VAL A 68 -1.59 -0.38 -6.16
C VAL A 68 -2.18 -1.36 -5.14
N ALA A 69 -2.24 -0.95 -3.87
CA ALA A 69 -2.74 -1.81 -2.80
C ALA A 69 -4.18 -2.27 -3.05
N THR A 70 -5.06 -1.37 -3.53
CA THR A 70 -6.45 -1.70 -3.88
C THR A 70 -6.54 -2.59 -5.11
N ARG A 71 -5.71 -2.38 -6.14
CA ARG A 71 -5.67 -3.22 -7.35
C ARG A 71 -5.20 -4.65 -7.04
N VAL A 72 -4.18 -4.80 -6.20
CA VAL A 72 -3.68 -6.11 -5.75
C VAL A 72 -4.62 -6.75 -4.72
N GLY A 73 -5.41 -5.96 -4.00
CA GLY A 73 -6.28 -6.41 -2.93
C GLY A 73 -5.53 -6.77 -1.64
N CYS A 74 -4.43 -6.09 -1.37
CA CYS A 74 -3.63 -6.29 -0.16
C CYS A 74 -4.24 -5.52 1.02
N ARG A 75 -5.00 -6.19 1.89
CA ARG A 75 -5.66 -5.55 3.05
C ARG A 75 -4.68 -4.86 4.00
N PHE A 76 -3.53 -5.47 4.28
CA PHE A 76 -2.46 -4.86 5.08
C PHE A 76 -1.98 -3.55 4.45
N CYS A 77 -1.72 -3.56 3.12
CA CYS A 77 -1.23 -2.38 2.42
C CYS A 77 -2.31 -1.30 2.32
N ILE A 78 -3.58 -1.67 2.10
CA ILE A 78 -4.70 -0.71 2.09
C ILE A 78 -4.85 -0.02 3.45
N ASP A 79 -4.72 -0.77 4.56
CA ASP A 79 -4.81 -0.25 5.92
C ASP A 79 -3.74 0.83 6.18
N ILE A 80 -2.47 0.52 5.90
CA ILE A 80 -1.36 1.45 6.15
C ILE A 80 -1.36 2.61 5.14
N ALA A 81 -1.58 2.35 3.84
CA ALA A 81 -1.59 3.37 2.81
C ALA A 81 -2.74 4.37 3.00
N SER A 82 -3.93 3.91 3.45
CA SER A 82 -5.05 4.80 3.77
C SER A 82 -4.73 5.72 4.95
N ALA A 83 -3.99 5.26 5.95
CA ALA A 83 -3.55 6.09 7.07
C ALA A 83 -2.53 7.15 6.62
N LEU A 84 -1.49 6.72 5.88
CA LEU A 84 -0.47 7.64 5.34
C LEU A 84 -1.07 8.66 4.39
N SER A 85 -1.99 8.26 3.50
CA SER A 85 -2.73 9.18 2.64
C SER A 85 -3.43 10.28 3.43
N ARG A 86 -4.06 9.95 4.58
CA ARG A 86 -4.69 10.96 5.44
C ARG A 86 -3.67 11.91 6.05
N GLU A 87 -2.53 11.40 6.52
CA GLU A 87 -1.45 12.22 7.03
C GLU A 87 -0.91 13.19 5.96
N ALA A 88 -0.87 12.75 4.70
CA ALA A 88 -0.54 13.57 3.53
C ALA A 88 -1.70 14.46 3.02
N GLY A 89 -2.82 14.52 3.76
CA GLY A 89 -3.93 15.43 3.47
C GLY A 89 -4.98 14.90 2.48
N VAL A 90 -4.98 13.60 2.15
CA VAL A 90 -6.08 12.99 1.40
C VAL A 90 -7.33 12.96 2.27
N THR A 91 -8.44 13.50 1.78
CA THR A 91 -9.68 13.63 2.52
C THR A 91 -10.46 12.31 2.58
N GLU A 92 -11.33 12.17 3.59
CA GLU A 92 -12.28 11.04 3.67
C GLU A 92 -13.17 10.94 2.42
N ARG A 93 -13.50 12.07 1.80
CA ARG A 93 -14.30 12.13 0.59
C ARG A 93 -13.53 11.55 -0.60
N GLN A 94 -12.26 11.89 -0.75
CA GLN A 94 -11.39 11.30 -1.76
C GLN A 94 -11.23 9.79 -1.55
N LEU A 95 -11.05 9.32 -0.32
CA LEU A 95 -10.97 7.89 -0.04
C LEU A 95 -12.28 7.15 -0.38
N ARG A 96 -13.45 7.76 -0.16
CA ARG A 96 -14.75 7.18 -0.56
C ARG A 96 -14.92 7.12 -2.08
N ASP A 97 -14.44 8.14 -2.78
CA ASP A 97 -14.50 8.24 -4.24
C ASP A 97 -13.35 7.51 -4.94
N PHE A 98 -12.49 6.82 -4.19
CA PHE A 98 -11.22 6.28 -4.67
C PHE A 98 -11.37 5.32 -5.86
N HIS A 99 -12.43 4.51 -5.88
CA HIS A 99 -12.69 3.56 -6.96
C HIS A 99 -13.25 4.22 -8.22
N GLN A 100 -13.84 5.40 -8.09
CA GLN A 100 -14.39 6.20 -9.19
C GLN A 100 -13.60 7.49 -9.43
N PHE A 101 -12.33 7.52 -9.06
CA PHE A 101 -11.48 8.71 -9.06
C PHE A 101 -11.46 9.46 -10.39
N ARG A 102 -11.58 8.77 -11.54
CA ARG A 102 -11.59 9.41 -12.86
C ARG A 102 -12.75 10.38 -13.03
N ALA A 103 -13.93 10.01 -12.54
CA ALA A 103 -15.15 10.82 -12.63
C ALA A 103 -15.31 11.79 -11.46
N SER A 104 -14.65 11.53 -10.32
CA SER A 104 -14.78 12.37 -9.13
C SER A 104 -14.14 13.75 -9.32
N PRO A 105 -14.83 14.83 -8.91
CA PRO A 105 -14.27 16.18 -8.89
C PRO A 105 -13.30 16.41 -7.73
N GLU A 106 -13.17 15.47 -6.79
CA GLU A 106 -12.35 15.60 -5.60
C GLU A 106 -10.85 15.44 -5.91
N PHE A 107 -10.49 14.89 -7.08
CA PHE A 107 -9.10 14.68 -7.50
C PHE A 107 -8.71 15.67 -8.59
N SER A 108 -7.50 16.24 -8.48
CA SER A 108 -6.91 17.07 -9.50
C SER A 108 -6.53 16.25 -10.76
N ALA A 109 -6.23 16.94 -11.86
CA ALA A 109 -5.76 16.29 -13.08
C ALA A 109 -4.46 15.51 -12.86
N GLU A 110 -3.53 16.08 -12.09
CA GLU A 110 -2.27 15.46 -11.69
C GLU A 110 -2.48 14.20 -10.84
N GLU A 111 -3.34 14.26 -9.82
CA GLU A 111 -3.68 13.11 -8.98
C GLU A 111 -4.31 11.97 -9.80
N LYS A 112 -5.20 12.30 -10.74
CA LYS A 112 -5.82 11.31 -11.63
C LYS A 112 -4.80 10.63 -12.54
N VAL A 113 -3.89 11.38 -13.13
CA VAL A 113 -2.85 10.83 -14.00
C VAL A 113 -1.91 9.90 -13.22
N VAL A 114 -1.55 10.25 -11.99
CA VAL A 114 -0.74 9.41 -11.09
C VAL A 114 -1.46 8.09 -10.75
N MET A 115 -2.74 8.16 -10.42
CA MET A 115 -3.54 6.98 -10.10
C MET A 115 -3.77 6.08 -11.32
N GLU A 116 -3.97 6.66 -12.52
CA GLU A 116 -4.04 5.91 -13.77
C GLU A 116 -2.72 5.21 -14.07
N TYR A 117 -1.60 5.90 -13.90
CA TYR A 117 -0.27 5.33 -14.09
C TYR A 117 0.00 4.17 -13.13
N ALA A 118 -0.41 4.31 -11.86
CA ALA A 118 -0.32 3.24 -10.87
C ALA A 118 -1.19 2.02 -11.24
N GLU A 119 -2.37 2.22 -11.81
CA GLU A 119 -3.22 1.12 -12.30
C GLU A 119 -2.54 0.34 -13.42
N GLU A 120 -2.02 1.03 -14.45
CA GLU A 120 -1.39 0.39 -15.60
C GLU A 120 -0.12 -0.37 -15.20
N LEU A 121 0.69 0.18 -14.30
CA LEU A 121 1.86 -0.51 -13.76
C LEU A 121 1.53 -1.71 -12.86
N THR A 122 0.27 -1.85 -12.47
CA THR A 122 -0.20 -2.96 -11.61
C THR A 122 -0.98 -4.02 -12.42
N THR A 123 -1.34 -3.70 -13.65
CA THR A 123 -2.05 -4.61 -14.57
C THR A 123 -1.08 -5.62 -15.19
N GLU A 124 -1.53 -6.83 -15.51
CA GLU A 124 -0.74 -7.87 -16.18
C GLU A 124 -1.33 -8.25 -17.53
N PRO A 125 -0.55 -8.23 -18.61
CA PRO A 125 0.84 -7.72 -18.69
C PRO A 125 0.90 -6.20 -18.46
N VAL A 126 2.02 -5.72 -17.89
CA VAL A 126 2.23 -4.28 -17.71
C VAL A 126 2.29 -3.60 -19.07
N GLN A 127 1.39 -2.64 -19.30
CA GLN A 127 1.36 -1.84 -20.53
C GLN A 127 0.96 -0.41 -20.17
N VAL A 128 1.90 0.51 -20.33
CA VAL A 128 1.63 1.94 -20.16
C VAL A 128 1.39 2.55 -21.54
N PRO A 129 0.16 2.99 -21.86
CA PRO A 129 -0.11 3.66 -23.14
C PRO A 129 0.73 4.93 -23.31
N ASP A 130 1.22 5.17 -24.52
CA ASP A 130 2.02 6.37 -24.84
C ASP A 130 1.27 7.67 -24.50
N GLU A 131 -0.04 7.69 -24.69
CA GLU A 131 -0.89 8.85 -24.37
C GLU A 131 -0.96 9.10 -22.84
N LEU A 132 -0.97 8.05 -22.04
CA LEU A 132 -0.92 8.18 -20.57
C LEU A 132 0.45 8.70 -20.15
N PHE A 133 1.52 8.13 -20.73
CA PHE A 133 2.88 8.55 -20.42
C PHE A 133 3.13 10.00 -20.85
N ALA A 134 2.59 10.44 -21.99
CA ALA A 134 2.66 11.83 -22.43
C ALA A 134 1.96 12.77 -21.43
N ARG A 135 0.75 12.44 -20.96
CA ARG A 135 0.06 13.23 -19.91
C ARG A 135 0.84 13.27 -18.60
N LEU A 136 1.49 12.16 -18.21
CA LEU A 136 2.35 12.13 -17.03
C LEU A 136 3.51 13.11 -17.17
N ARG A 137 4.13 13.18 -18.37
CA ARG A 137 5.23 14.11 -18.69
C ARG A 137 4.83 15.58 -18.73
N GLU A 138 3.54 15.91 -18.82
CA GLU A 138 3.06 17.29 -18.67
C GLU A 138 3.18 17.80 -17.22
N HIS A 139 3.16 16.90 -16.24
CA HIS A 139 3.20 17.22 -14.81
C HIS A 139 4.58 16.95 -14.18
N PHE A 140 5.35 15.97 -14.69
CA PHE A 140 6.56 15.45 -14.04
C PHE A 140 7.78 15.49 -14.96
N ASP A 141 8.91 15.93 -14.43
CA ASP A 141 10.21 15.77 -15.08
C ASP A 141 10.70 14.29 -15.03
N GLU A 142 11.83 13.99 -15.69
CA GLU A 142 12.36 12.63 -15.79
C GLU A 142 12.71 12.03 -14.42
N ALA A 143 13.27 12.83 -13.52
CA ALA A 143 13.67 12.37 -12.20
C ALA A 143 12.45 12.09 -11.32
N GLN A 144 11.40 12.89 -11.44
CA GLN A 144 10.12 12.69 -10.78
C GLN A 144 9.40 11.43 -11.32
N VAL A 145 9.40 11.22 -12.64
CA VAL A 145 8.83 10.00 -13.25
C VAL A 145 9.55 8.76 -12.76
N VAL A 146 10.89 8.78 -12.67
CA VAL A 146 11.67 7.65 -12.14
C VAL A 146 11.34 7.38 -10.68
N GLU A 147 11.25 8.42 -9.85
CA GLU A 147 10.90 8.26 -8.42
C GLU A 147 9.48 7.73 -8.23
N LEU A 148 8.50 8.28 -8.97
CA LEU A 148 7.12 7.81 -8.93
C LEU A 148 7.00 6.35 -9.40
N THR A 149 7.69 6.01 -10.49
CA THR A 149 7.74 4.62 -11.00
C THR A 149 8.33 3.67 -9.97
N ALA A 150 9.42 4.07 -9.30
CA ALA A 150 10.03 3.30 -8.24
C ALA A 150 9.08 3.11 -7.05
N ALA A 151 8.38 4.16 -6.61
CA ALA A 151 7.40 4.09 -5.53
C ALA A 151 6.27 3.08 -5.85
N ILE A 152 5.72 3.13 -7.07
CA ILE A 152 4.69 2.21 -7.55
C ILE A 152 5.22 0.77 -7.61
N ALA A 153 6.44 0.57 -8.13
CA ALA A 153 7.06 -0.76 -8.21
C ALA A 153 7.34 -1.36 -6.83
N ILE A 154 7.82 -0.56 -5.89
CA ILE A 154 8.02 -0.96 -4.49
C ILE A 154 6.70 -1.38 -3.85
N GLU A 155 5.62 -0.63 -4.06
CA GLU A 155 4.32 -1.00 -3.52
C GLU A 155 3.73 -2.25 -4.20
N ASN A 156 3.96 -2.45 -5.50
CA ASN A 156 3.64 -3.72 -6.16
C ASN A 156 4.36 -4.91 -5.52
N PHE A 157 5.66 -4.75 -5.20
CA PHE A 157 6.42 -5.76 -4.47
C PHE A 157 5.82 -6.01 -3.08
N ARG A 158 5.57 -4.96 -2.29
CA ARG A 158 4.98 -5.05 -0.95
C ARG A 158 3.62 -5.74 -0.98
N SER A 159 2.74 -5.26 -1.85
CA SER A 159 1.36 -5.74 -1.94
C SER A 159 1.28 -7.21 -2.36
N ARG A 160 2.06 -7.63 -3.35
CA ARG A 160 2.09 -9.03 -3.80
C ARG A 160 2.69 -9.95 -2.74
N PHE A 161 3.78 -9.54 -2.09
CA PHE A 161 4.38 -10.30 -0.99
C PHE A 161 3.41 -10.49 0.17
N ASN A 162 2.82 -9.41 0.66
CA ASN A 162 1.89 -9.44 1.78
C ASN A 162 0.63 -10.24 1.46
N ARG A 163 0.09 -10.09 0.25
CA ARG A 163 -1.08 -10.82 -0.22
C ARG A 163 -0.83 -12.31 -0.34
N ALA A 164 0.34 -12.71 -0.87
CA ALA A 164 0.72 -14.12 -1.01
C ALA A 164 0.81 -14.84 0.35
N LEU A 165 1.26 -14.13 1.38
CA LEU A 165 1.44 -14.66 2.74
C LEU A 165 0.24 -14.39 3.67
N ASP A 166 -0.80 -13.75 3.15
CA ASP A 166 -2.02 -13.39 3.91
C ASP A 166 -1.72 -12.60 5.19
N ILE A 167 -0.87 -11.57 5.05
CA ILE A 167 -0.50 -10.71 6.18
C ILE A 167 -1.73 -9.90 6.61
N ALA A 168 -2.07 -10.01 7.89
CA ALA A 168 -3.20 -9.30 8.47
C ALA A 168 -2.93 -7.78 8.57
N PRO A 169 -3.98 -6.93 8.43
CA PRO A 169 -3.88 -5.51 8.74
C PRO A 169 -3.30 -5.25 10.13
N SER A 170 -2.54 -4.17 10.29
CA SER A 170 -2.00 -3.73 11.59
C SER A 170 -2.93 -2.77 12.33
N GLY A 171 -4.08 -2.42 11.74
CA GLY A 171 -5.11 -1.56 12.31
C GLY A 171 -4.77 -0.06 12.25
N PHE A 172 -3.92 0.38 11.32
CA PHE A 172 -3.58 1.79 11.15
C PHE A 172 -4.81 2.67 10.87
N SER A 173 -5.77 2.13 10.16
CA SER A 173 -7.04 2.80 9.82
C SER A 173 -8.22 2.23 10.61
N GLU A 174 -7.99 1.65 11.80
CA GLU A 174 -9.06 1.08 12.63
C GLU A 174 -10.13 2.14 12.97
N GLY A 175 -11.39 1.81 12.71
CA GLY A 175 -12.52 2.73 12.88
C GLY A 175 -12.69 3.79 11.80
N LEU A 176 -11.82 3.80 10.78
CA LEU A 176 -11.86 4.72 9.65
C LEU A 176 -12.19 3.98 8.35
N TYR A 177 -12.65 4.73 7.34
CA TYR A 177 -12.92 4.15 6.03
C TYR A 177 -11.62 3.79 5.30
N CYS A 178 -11.59 2.60 4.70
CA CYS A 178 -10.55 2.17 3.77
C CYS A 178 -11.18 1.78 2.44
N PRO A 179 -10.60 2.14 1.29
CA PRO A 179 -11.12 1.79 -0.03
C PRO A 179 -10.83 0.32 -0.39
N VAL A 180 -11.33 -0.61 0.44
CA VAL A 180 -11.18 -2.05 0.18
C VAL A 180 -12.15 -2.42 -0.95
N PRO A 181 -11.68 -3.07 -2.04
CA PRO A 181 -12.57 -3.53 -3.10
C PRO A 181 -13.60 -4.55 -2.60
N ASP A 182 -14.84 -4.47 -3.09
CA ASP A 182 -15.93 -5.35 -2.65
C ASP A 182 -15.59 -6.84 -2.76
N ALA A 183 -14.92 -7.24 -3.84
CA ALA A 183 -14.48 -8.62 -4.02
C ALA A 183 -13.48 -9.09 -2.94
N VAL A 184 -12.65 -8.17 -2.42
CA VAL A 184 -11.70 -8.47 -1.34
C VAL A 184 -12.42 -8.50 0.01
N ALA A 185 -13.38 -7.61 0.22
CA ALA A 185 -14.21 -7.57 1.41
C ALA A 185 -15.06 -8.85 1.53
N ALA A 186 -15.73 -9.27 0.46
CA ALA A 186 -16.54 -10.49 0.39
C ALA A 186 -15.71 -11.75 0.70
N ALA A 187 -14.54 -11.91 0.07
CA ALA A 187 -13.66 -13.06 0.30
C ALA A 187 -13.18 -13.22 1.75
N THR A 188 -13.25 -12.16 2.55
CA THR A 188 -12.88 -12.20 3.97
C THR A 188 -14.07 -12.43 4.90
N ALA A 189 -15.27 -12.08 4.50
CA ALA A 189 -16.48 -12.42 5.22
C ALA A 189 -16.71 -13.95 5.22
N ASP A 190 -16.46 -14.59 4.08
CA ASP A 190 -16.57 -16.06 3.91
C ASP A 190 -15.48 -16.83 4.65
N ALA A 191 -14.35 -16.20 4.97
CA ALA A 191 -13.21 -16.84 5.65
C ALA A 191 -13.29 -16.77 7.19
N GLN A 192 -14.28 -16.09 7.77
CA GLN A 192 -14.50 -16.11 9.22
C GLN A 192 -15.29 -17.36 9.58
N PRO A 193 -14.73 -18.33 10.36
CA PRO A 193 -15.51 -19.45 10.86
C PRO A 193 -16.63 -18.90 11.75
N GLU A 194 -17.86 -19.34 11.49
CA GLU A 194 -18.99 -19.12 12.40
C GLU A 194 -18.54 -19.45 13.83
N VAL A 195 -18.51 -18.47 14.70
CA VAL A 195 -18.38 -18.71 16.13
C VAL A 195 -19.64 -19.45 16.54
N ARG A 196 -19.58 -20.77 16.53
CA ARG A 196 -20.62 -21.59 17.11
C ARG A 196 -20.71 -21.21 18.58
N THR A 197 -21.70 -20.42 18.91
CA THR A 197 -22.15 -20.20 20.27
C THR A 197 -22.74 -21.54 20.73
N THR A 198 -21.97 -22.33 21.43
CA THR A 198 -22.51 -23.48 22.20
C THR A 198 -23.22 -22.88 23.39
N ALA A 199 -24.55 -23.01 23.38
CA ALA A 199 -25.41 -22.79 24.53
C ALA A 199 -25.23 -23.87 25.59
#